data_f52d15fd7990f3611b623560df0d2ff2
#
_entry.id   f52d15fd7990f3611b623560df0d2ff2
#
_cell.length_a   1.000
_cell.length_b   1.000
_cell.length_c   1.000
_cell.angle_alpha   90.00
_cell.angle_beta   90.00
_cell.angle_gamma   90.00
#
_symmetry.space_group_name_H-M   'P 1'
#
loop_
_entity.id
_entity.type
_entity.pdbx_description
1 polymer ?
#
loop_
_entity_poly.entity_id
_entity_poly.type
_entity_poly.pdbx_seq_one_letter_code
_entity_poly.pdbx_strand_id
1 'polypeptide(L)'
;MPAPELADLGALAPDPVRAVFRTALRDMLLLLAVLAVLGVTVGALVAGLPGVWGALLGLGVTVVFSGTTVVSMLATAHASPATTGSVIMGAWLAKMIVVIGLLAVLRELDFYHHTVFGVVLLAGVLGSALLDYRAVSRGRVPYVQPAPD
;
A
#
# COMPACT_ATOMS: atom_id res chain seq x y z
N MET A 1 27.16 -40.15 -0.78
CA MET A 1 26.39 -39.29 0.11
C MET A 1 24.96 -39.22 -0.39
N PRO A 2 23.96 -39.54 0.40
CA PRO A 2 22.58 -39.68 -0.08
C PRO A 2 21.93 -38.32 -0.32
N ALA A 3 21.25 -38.21 -1.47
CA ALA A 3 20.55 -37.03 -1.98
C ALA A 3 19.35 -36.45 -1.16
N PRO A 4 18.89 -37.04 -0.05
CA PRO A 4 17.76 -36.48 0.70
C PRO A 4 18.09 -35.26 1.56
N GLU A 5 19.36 -35.02 1.90
CA GLU A 5 19.76 -33.94 2.83
C GLU A 5 19.71 -32.55 2.18
N LEU A 6 19.85 -32.46 0.85
CA LEU A 6 19.76 -31.18 0.11
C LEU A 6 18.30 -30.70 -0.09
N ALA A 7 17.35 -31.63 -0.10
CA ALA A 7 15.93 -31.30 -0.23
C ALA A 7 15.35 -30.70 1.06
N ASP A 8 15.89 -31.09 2.23
CA ASP A 8 15.43 -30.59 3.53
C ASP A 8 15.95 -29.19 3.84
N LEU A 9 17.11 -28.81 3.31
CA LEU A 9 17.66 -27.44 3.43
C LEU A 9 16.86 -26.41 2.64
N GLY A 10 16.20 -26.81 1.54
CA GLY A 10 15.30 -25.96 0.77
C GLY A 10 13.98 -25.64 1.50
N ALA A 11 13.53 -26.54 2.37
CA ALA A 11 12.31 -26.37 3.14
C ALA A 11 12.46 -25.42 4.34
N LEU A 12 13.69 -25.14 4.76
CA LEU A 12 14.01 -24.24 5.89
C LEU A 12 14.30 -22.79 5.43
N ALA A 13 14.43 -22.54 4.12
CA ALA A 13 14.60 -21.18 3.62
C ALA A 13 13.25 -20.43 3.73
N PRO A 14 13.20 -19.29 4.42
CA PRO A 14 11.96 -18.50 4.46
C PRO A 14 11.59 -18.10 3.04
N ASP A 15 10.33 -18.38 2.65
CA ASP A 15 9.78 -18.00 1.35
C ASP A 15 10.13 -16.54 1.04
N PRO A 16 10.93 -16.25 0.00
CA PRO A 16 11.35 -14.88 -0.30
C PRO A 16 10.15 -13.95 -0.52
N VAL A 17 9.02 -14.49 -0.99
CA VAL A 17 7.76 -13.78 -1.16
C VAL A 17 7.18 -13.33 0.19
N ARG A 18 7.22 -14.18 1.22
CA ARG A 18 6.75 -13.84 2.57
C ARG A 18 7.61 -12.78 3.24
N ALA A 19 8.92 -12.79 3.02
CA ALA A 19 9.84 -11.81 3.57
C ALA A 19 9.60 -10.41 2.97
N VAL A 20 9.44 -10.32 1.65
CA VAL A 20 9.12 -9.07 0.95
C VAL A 20 7.75 -8.54 1.40
N PHE A 21 6.76 -9.42 1.52
CA PHE A 21 5.42 -9.04 1.97
C PHE A 21 5.41 -8.48 3.41
N ARG A 22 6.13 -9.12 4.34
CA ARG A 22 6.25 -8.63 5.73
C ARG A 22 6.90 -7.26 5.79
N THR A 23 7.93 -7.02 4.97
CA THR A 23 8.61 -5.72 4.92
C THR A 23 7.68 -4.64 4.37
N ALA A 24 7.00 -4.91 3.25
CA ALA A 24 6.04 -3.98 2.65
C ALA A 24 4.87 -3.65 3.61
N LEU A 25 4.33 -4.67 4.27
CA LEU A 25 3.27 -4.50 5.26
C LEU A 25 3.72 -3.67 6.46
N ARG A 26 4.93 -3.93 6.97
CA ARG A 26 5.53 -3.16 8.07
C ARG A 26 5.72 -1.69 7.67
N ASP A 27 6.27 -1.43 6.50
CA ASP A 27 6.53 -0.07 6.02
C ASP A 27 5.21 0.70 5.81
N MET A 28 4.18 0.02 5.30
CA MET A 28 2.83 0.57 5.17
C MET A 28 2.21 0.88 6.55
N LEU A 29 2.32 -0.03 7.51
CA LEU A 29 1.80 0.20 8.86
C LEU A 29 2.54 1.34 9.57
N LEU A 30 3.85 1.47 9.40
CA LEU A 30 4.64 2.58 9.93
C LEU A 30 4.21 3.91 9.30
N LEU A 31 4.01 3.96 7.99
CA LEU A 31 3.50 5.15 7.32
C LEU A 31 2.13 5.57 7.88
N LEU A 32 1.22 4.61 8.01
CA LEU A 32 -0.11 4.85 8.55
C LEU A 32 -0.07 5.31 10.02
N ALA A 33 0.80 4.71 10.84
CA ALA A 33 0.97 5.11 12.24
C ALA A 33 1.52 6.53 12.36
N VAL A 34 2.52 6.89 11.57
CA VAL A 34 3.07 8.26 11.53
C VAL A 34 2.03 9.26 11.07
N LEU A 35 1.31 8.94 9.98
CA LEU A 35 0.22 9.79 9.48
C LEU A 35 -0.92 9.91 10.49
N ALA A 36 -1.25 8.85 11.21
CA ALA A 36 -2.27 8.87 12.25
C ALA A 36 -1.86 9.83 13.38
N VAL A 37 -0.67 9.65 13.92
CA VAL A 37 -0.17 10.48 15.03
C VAL A 37 -0.05 11.94 14.60
N LEU A 38 0.61 12.22 13.49
CA LEU A 38 0.81 13.59 13.00
C LEU A 38 -0.50 14.20 12.52
N GLY A 39 -1.30 13.49 11.74
CA GLY A 39 -2.55 13.98 11.19
C GLY A 39 -3.57 14.30 12.28
N VAL A 40 -3.74 13.41 13.27
CA VAL A 40 -4.66 13.64 14.40
C VAL A 40 -4.15 14.77 15.29
N THR A 41 -2.85 14.79 15.62
CA THR A 41 -2.29 15.85 16.47
C THR A 41 -2.40 17.23 15.81
N VAL A 42 -1.94 17.34 14.56
CA VAL A 42 -2.03 18.61 13.81
C VAL A 42 -3.50 18.98 13.56
N GLY A 43 -4.35 18.02 13.19
CA GLY A 43 -5.76 18.24 12.98
C GLY A 43 -6.47 18.76 14.24
N ALA A 44 -6.16 18.18 15.40
CA ALA A 44 -6.68 18.63 16.68
C ALA A 44 -6.24 20.05 17.03
N LEU A 45 -4.98 20.40 16.77
CA LEU A 45 -4.43 21.73 17.06
C LEU A 45 -4.98 22.81 16.14
N VAL A 46 -5.21 22.49 14.86
CA VAL A 46 -5.64 23.46 13.84
C VAL A 46 -7.15 23.68 13.84
N ALA A 47 -7.93 22.61 14.00
CA ALA A 47 -9.37 22.66 13.83
C ALA A 47 -10.16 21.92 14.94
N GLY A 48 -9.51 21.53 16.04
CA GLY A 48 -10.16 20.82 17.13
C GLY A 48 -10.76 19.48 16.70
N LEU A 49 -11.95 19.16 17.20
CA LEU A 49 -12.63 17.90 16.91
C LEU A 49 -12.92 17.66 15.42
N PRO A 50 -13.37 18.65 14.63
CA PRO A 50 -13.51 18.51 13.18
C PRO A 50 -12.19 18.17 12.47
N GLY A 51 -11.05 18.66 12.97
CA GLY A 51 -9.73 18.32 12.45
C GLY A 51 -9.35 16.87 12.71
N VAL A 52 -9.66 16.33 13.87
CA VAL A 52 -9.47 14.91 14.21
C VAL A 52 -10.28 14.02 13.27
N TRP A 53 -11.55 14.34 13.04
CA TRP A 53 -12.40 13.61 12.09
C TRP A 53 -11.86 13.69 10.67
N GLY A 54 -11.38 14.85 10.23
CA GLY A 54 -10.74 15.02 8.93
C GLY A 54 -9.51 14.13 8.77
N ALA A 55 -8.65 14.07 9.79
CA ALA A 55 -7.47 13.20 9.79
C ALA A 55 -7.84 11.71 9.75
N LEU A 56 -8.80 11.26 10.55
CA LEU A 56 -9.24 9.86 10.57
C LEU A 56 -9.86 9.43 9.24
N LEU A 57 -10.68 10.28 8.63
CA LEU A 57 -11.26 10.02 7.33
C LEU A 57 -10.18 9.94 6.24
N GLY A 58 -9.21 10.88 6.22
CA GLY A 58 -8.09 10.85 5.30
C GLY A 58 -7.25 9.59 5.42
N LEU A 59 -6.99 9.14 6.66
CA LEU A 59 -6.32 7.87 6.94
C LEU A 59 -7.14 6.67 6.44
N GLY A 60 -8.43 6.64 6.71
CA GLY A 60 -9.32 5.57 6.25
C GLY A 60 -9.29 5.40 4.73
N VAL A 61 -9.37 6.51 3.99
CA VAL A 61 -9.27 6.50 2.51
C VAL A 61 -7.89 6.01 2.07
N THR A 62 -6.82 6.46 2.73
CA THR A 62 -5.45 6.00 2.44
C THR A 62 -5.30 4.50 2.65
N VAL A 63 -5.86 3.94 3.72
CA VAL A 63 -5.85 2.49 3.99
C VAL A 63 -6.58 1.72 2.88
N VAL A 64 -7.77 2.16 2.49
CA VAL A 64 -8.54 1.53 1.41
C VAL A 64 -7.76 1.61 0.09
N PHE A 65 -7.19 2.77 -0.22
CA PHE A 65 -6.40 2.98 -1.43
C PHE A 65 -5.16 2.08 -1.48
N SER A 66 -4.35 2.06 -0.43
CA SER A 66 -3.13 1.25 -0.34
C SER A 66 -3.43 -0.24 -0.22
N GLY A 67 -4.44 -0.61 0.58
CA GLY A 67 -4.87 -2.00 0.75
C GLY A 67 -5.32 -2.64 -0.56
N THR A 68 -6.06 -1.90 -1.38
CA THR A 68 -6.47 -2.37 -2.71
C THR A 68 -5.27 -2.66 -3.61
N THR A 69 -4.18 -1.88 -3.53
CA THR A 69 -2.93 -2.15 -4.28
C THR A 69 -2.31 -3.47 -3.86
N VAL A 70 -2.16 -3.68 -2.56
CA VAL A 70 -1.57 -4.91 -2.01
C VAL A 70 -2.38 -6.14 -2.40
N VAL A 71 -3.71 -6.07 -2.27
CA VAL A 71 -4.60 -7.17 -2.67
C VAL A 71 -4.50 -7.45 -4.17
N SER A 72 -4.48 -6.41 -5.02
CA SER A 72 -4.32 -6.57 -6.47
C SER A 72 -2.99 -7.24 -6.85
N MET A 73 -1.89 -6.84 -6.19
CA MET A 73 -0.58 -7.46 -6.41
C MET A 73 -0.56 -8.94 -6.00
N LEU A 74 -1.18 -9.28 -4.87
CA LEU A 74 -1.29 -10.67 -4.41
C LEU A 74 -2.13 -11.52 -5.37
N ALA A 75 -3.25 -10.97 -5.85
CA ALA A 75 -4.12 -11.67 -6.78
C ALA A 75 -3.46 -11.93 -8.14
N THR A 76 -2.47 -11.11 -8.54
CA THR A 76 -1.78 -11.22 -9.83
C THR A 76 -0.39 -11.87 -9.76
N ALA A 77 0.07 -12.27 -8.57
CA ALA A 77 1.41 -12.81 -8.36
C ALA A 77 1.76 -14.05 -9.23
N HIS A 78 0.75 -14.79 -9.66
CA HIS A 78 0.88 -15.98 -10.52
C HIS A 78 0.18 -15.83 -11.89
N ALA A 79 -0.25 -14.62 -12.25
CA ALA A 79 -0.96 -14.36 -13.50
C ALA A 79 0.01 -14.10 -14.67
N SER A 80 -0.47 -14.31 -15.90
CA SER A 80 0.29 -13.95 -17.10
C SER A 80 0.53 -12.43 -17.19
N PRO A 81 1.58 -11.96 -17.89
CA PRO A 81 1.86 -10.53 -18.03
C PRO A 81 0.66 -9.72 -18.59
N ALA A 82 -0.07 -10.28 -19.55
CA ALA A 82 -1.25 -9.64 -20.13
C ALA A 82 -2.39 -9.53 -19.10
N THR A 83 -2.65 -10.59 -18.33
CA THR A 83 -3.65 -10.60 -17.25
C THR A 83 -3.28 -9.62 -16.15
N THR A 84 -1.99 -9.57 -15.77
CA THR A 84 -1.47 -8.64 -14.77
C THR A 84 -1.70 -7.19 -15.18
N GLY A 85 -1.40 -6.84 -16.45
CA GLY A 85 -1.66 -5.50 -16.98
C GLY A 85 -3.14 -5.10 -16.92
N SER A 86 -4.03 -5.99 -17.33
CA SER A 86 -5.48 -5.75 -17.30
C SER A 86 -6.02 -5.58 -15.88
N VAL A 87 -5.55 -6.40 -14.92
CA VAL A 87 -5.96 -6.31 -13.51
C VAL A 87 -5.44 -5.02 -12.87
N ILE A 88 -4.20 -4.62 -13.16
CA ILE A 88 -3.63 -3.35 -12.65
C ILE A 88 -4.44 -2.16 -13.17
N MET A 89 -4.75 -2.14 -14.47
CA MET A 89 -5.55 -1.07 -15.08
C MET A 89 -6.97 -1.04 -14.50
N GLY A 90 -7.61 -2.19 -14.37
CA GLY A 90 -8.94 -2.32 -13.77
C GLY A 90 -8.96 -1.89 -12.30
N ALA A 91 -7.97 -2.28 -11.52
CA ALA A 91 -7.82 -1.87 -10.13
C ALA A 91 -7.60 -0.36 -10.01
N TRP A 92 -6.83 0.24 -10.92
CA TRP A 92 -6.63 1.69 -10.95
C TRP A 92 -7.93 2.44 -11.24
N LEU A 93 -8.68 2.01 -12.25
CA LEU A 93 -10.01 2.58 -12.56
C LEU A 93 -10.98 2.43 -11.39
N ALA A 94 -11.06 1.24 -10.79
CA ALA A 94 -11.91 0.99 -9.63
C ALA A 94 -11.56 1.93 -8.46
N LYS A 95 -10.26 2.13 -8.18
CA LYS A 95 -9.80 3.07 -7.16
C LYS A 95 -10.24 4.50 -7.43
N MET A 96 -10.11 4.97 -8.69
CA MET A 96 -10.55 6.30 -9.07
C MET A 96 -12.04 6.48 -8.83
N ILE A 97 -12.86 5.51 -9.23
CA ILE A 97 -14.32 5.55 -9.02
C ILE A 97 -14.64 5.57 -7.51
N VAL A 98 -14.00 4.71 -6.71
CA VAL A 98 -14.22 4.67 -5.26
C VAL A 98 -13.82 5.98 -4.60
N VAL A 99 -12.66 6.54 -4.95
CA VAL A 99 -12.17 7.81 -4.37
C VAL A 99 -13.09 8.96 -4.76
N ILE A 100 -13.48 9.07 -6.03
CA ILE A 100 -14.39 10.12 -6.50
C ILE A 100 -15.75 9.99 -5.81
N GLY A 101 -16.31 8.79 -5.74
CA GLY A 101 -17.58 8.54 -5.07
C GLY A 101 -17.53 8.88 -3.57
N LEU A 102 -16.44 8.51 -2.92
CA LEU A 102 -16.23 8.82 -1.51
C LEU A 102 -16.07 10.33 -1.27
N LEU A 103 -15.29 11.01 -2.12
CA LEU A 103 -15.16 12.47 -2.04
C LEU A 103 -16.48 13.19 -2.29
N ALA A 104 -17.30 12.69 -3.23
CA ALA A 104 -18.62 13.24 -3.49
C ALA A 104 -19.55 13.13 -2.27
N VAL A 105 -19.54 11.97 -1.60
CA VAL A 105 -20.32 11.76 -0.36
C VAL A 105 -19.77 12.61 0.80
N LEU A 106 -18.47 12.64 0.97
CA LEU A 106 -17.82 13.40 2.05
C LEU A 106 -18.02 14.91 1.89
N ARG A 107 -18.14 15.42 0.66
CA ARG A 107 -18.37 16.84 0.39
C ARG A 107 -19.65 17.39 1.01
N GLU A 108 -20.67 16.56 1.16
CA GLU A 108 -21.96 16.93 1.74
C GLU A 108 -21.96 16.93 3.29
N LEU A 109 -20.85 16.54 3.89
CA LEU A 109 -20.74 16.38 5.35
C LEU A 109 -19.91 17.51 5.97
N ASP A 110 -20.51 18.27 6.87
CA ASP A 110 -19.90 19.46 7.51
C ASP A 110 -19.23 19.17 8.85
N PHE A 111 -19.21 17.91 9.33
CA PHE A 111 -18.71 17.57 10.65
C PHE A 111 -17.18 17.46 10.73
N TYR A 112 -16.47 17.44 9.59
CA TYR A 112 -15.03 17.31 9.53
C TYR A 112 -14.36 18.49 8.82
N HIS A 113 -13.07 18.72 9.10
CA HIS A 113 -12.32 19.81 8.47
C HIS A 113 -11.73 19.36 7.12
N HIS A 114 -12.26 19.86 6.02
CA HIS A 114 -11.93 19.46 4.64
C HIS A 114 -10.44 19.63 4.29
N THR A 115 -9.80 20.71 4.77
CA THR A 115 -8.37 20.95 4.50
C THR A 115 -7.50 19.91 5.20
N VAL A 116 -7.79 19.57 6.46
CA VAL A 116 -7.05 18.54 7.21
C VAL A 116 -7.20 17.19 6.54
N PHE A 117 -8.43 16.83 6.14
CA PHE A 117 -8.72 15.63 5.38
C PHE A 117 -7.89 15.57 4.09
N GLY A 118 -7.91 16.63 3.27
CA GLY A 118 -7.19 16.71 2.01
C GLY A 118 -5.68 16.59 2.18
N VAL A 119 -5.10 17.25 3.18
CA VAL A 119 -3.67 17.19 3.48
C VAL A 119 -3.24 15.79 3.93
N VAL A 120 -3.99 15.16 4.84
CA VAL A 120 -3.69 13.81 5.31
C VAL A 120 -3.85 12.78 4.20
N LEU A 121 -4.90 12.89 3.38
CA LEU A 121 -5.11 12.03 2.21
C LEU A 121 -3.97 12.17 1.21
N LEU A 122 -3.59 13.40 0.85
CA LEU A 122 -2.51 13.65 -0.09
C LEU A 122 -1.17 13.12 0.44
N ALA A 123 -0.85 13.38 1.70
CA ALA A 123 0.35 12.86 2.35
C ALA A 123 0.36 11.32 2.39
N GLY A 124 -0.79 10.69 2.61
CA GLY A 124 -0.94 9.24 2.60
C GLY A 124 -0.72 8.64 1.21
N VAL A 125 -1.34 9.21 0.18
CA VAL A 125 -1.20 8.76 -1.20
C VAL A 125 0.24 8.94 -1.69
N LEU A 126 0.85 10.12 -1.46
CA LEU A 126 2.25 10.37 -1.85
C LEU A 126 3.22 9.49 -1.06
N GLY A 127 2.99 9.30 0.24
CA GLY A 127 3.79 8.42 1.09
C GLY A 127 3.73 6.98 0.61
N SER A 128 2.55 6.45 0.29
CA SER A 128 2.41 5.08 -0.25
C SER A 128 3.08 4.94 -1.61
N ALA A 129 2.94 5.91 -2.51
CA ALA A 129 3.62 5.90 -3.81
C ALA A 129 5.15 5.91 -3.67
N LEU A 130 5.68 6.65 -2.69
CA LEU A 130 7.12 6.67 -2.38
C LEU A 130 7.60 5.32 -1.84
N LEU A 131 6.81 4.66 -0.98
CA LEU A 131 7.13 3.31 -0.49
C LEU A 131 7.12 2.28 -1.62
N ASP A 132 6.13 2.35 -2.51
CA ASP A 132 6.04 1.48 -3.68
C ASP A 132 7.26 1.67 -4.60
N TYR A 133 7.65 2.93 -4.86
CA TYR A 133 8.86 3.25 -5.62
C TYR A 133 10.12 2.69 -4.96
N ARG A 134 10.26 2.84 -3.63
CA ARG A 134 11.41 2.29 -2.89
C ARG A 134 11.43 0.76 -2.92
N ALA A 135 10.29 0.11 -2.83
CA ALA A 135 10.18 -1.34 -2.91
C ALA A 135 10.65 -1.85 -4.29
N VAL A 136 10.20 -1.22 -5.37
CA VAL A 136 10.62 -1.56 -6.73
C VAL A 136 12.10 -1.26 -6.96
N SER A 137 12.61 -0.12 -6.49
CA SER A 137 14.02 0.27 -6.69
C SER A 137 15.01 -0.61 -5.92
N ARG A 138 14.59 -1.19 -4.78
CA ARG A 138 15.40 -2.13 -3.98
C ARG A 138 15.27 -3.57 -4.44
N GLY A 139 14.17 -3.92 -5.09
CA GLY A 139 13.88 -5.26 -5.59
C GLY A 139 14.56 -5.59 -6.92
N ARG A 140 15.78 -5.09 -7.18
CA ARG A 140 16.60 -5.56 -8.32
C ARG A 140 17.01 -7.00 -8.08
N VAL A 141 16.17 -7.94 -8.51
CA VAL A 141 16.57 -9.32 -8.66
C VAL A 141 17.47 -9.38 -9.91
N PRO A 142 18.76 -9.75 -9.79
CA PRO A 142 19.57 -9.95 -10.98
C PRO A 142 19.00 -11.13 -11.75
N TYR A 143 18.36 -10.87 -12.89
CA TYR A 143 18.09 -11.90 -13.89
C TYR A 143 19.40 -12.31 -14.55
N VAL A 144 20.24 -13.04 -13.85
CA VAL A 144 21.34 -13.77 -14.46
C VAL A 144 20.99 -15.24 -14.32
N GLN A 145 20.32 -15.80 -15.32
CA GLN A 145 20.41 -17.21 -15.58
C GLN A 145 21.78 -17.46 -16.23
N PRO A 146 22.69 -18.21 -15.58
CA PRO A 146 23.85 -18.71 -16.27
C PRO A 146 23.35 -19.61 -17.41
N ALA A 147 23.81 -19.36 -18.65
CA ALA A 147 23.57 -20.26 -19.75
C ALA A 147 24.14 -21.64 -19.38
N PRO A 148 23.43 -22.73 -19.60
CA PRO A 148 24.03 -24.06 -19.50
C PRO A 148 25.05 -24.23 -20.62
N ASP A 149 26.28 -24.56 -20.25
CA ASP A 149 27.34 -25.02 -21.16
C ASP A 149 26.98 -26.38 -21.78
#